data_a8f5fdc78dbcef0bf94eadfa832f87a8
#
_entry.id   a8f5fdc78dbcef0bf94eadfa832f87a8
#
_cell.length_a   1.000
_cell.length_b   1.000
_cell.length_c   1.000
_cell.angle_alpha   90.00
_cell.angle_beta   90.00
_cell.angle_gamma   90.00
#
_symmetry.space_group_name_H-M   'P 1'
#
loop_
_entity.id
_entity.type
_entity.pdbx_description
1 polymer ?
#
loop_
_entity_poly.entity_id
_entity_poly.type
_entity_poly.pdbx_seq_one_letter_code
_entity_poly.pdbx_strand_id
1 'polypeptide(L)'
;CVIVCPVEAIISGDLDDTNSKISHLVSEEETITRKPEKGTKPNLYYVNGSPEMLDPNATKQDANYLWSEQSVGVGHFAKYADQRASEADNENLLVQLAMEYSAKTGKPIDQRAIDNVAKEIQQDIDTKEPRRVYDTPSKGVLWGWEVTAYVCTKAIATGTFLMMAIWHFFNGGIDASSELTGLIITLVFMGITGVLLVKDLDRPDRFLYVLLRPQWKSWLVRGAYIITGFGGFVTLKLLDKYFRLGLDWLWWPGAVFAVMGAVYTAFLFNQARARDLWQIPIQSAIHMLVHALMAGSVAMMVIAPETRESMAHILLWGIVLNMFFIAKEIFMPHDTPDTKKAIHLMTKGYYSKYFWAGIALGSVIPIIILNTMSGSTTLIAGGLILIGIFLTEFVRIRVPQMIPLS
;
A
#
# COMPACT_ATOMS: atom_id res chain seq x y z
N CYS A 1 -9.62 -0.56 -13.08
CA CYS A 1 -8.67 -1.28 -13.94
C CYS A 1 -8.21 -0.44 -15.13
N VAL A 2 -9.12 0.16 -15.92
CA VAL A 2 -8.76 0.94 -17.14
C VAL A 2 -7.78 2.09 -16.82
N ILE A 3 -8.08 2.91 -15.82
CA ILE A 3 -7.27 4.09 -15.47
C ILE A 3 -5.93 3.71 -14.83
N VAL A 4 -5.89 2.60 -14.09
CA VAL A 4 -4.69 2.15 -13.36
C VAL A 4 -3.76 1.29 -14.21
N CYS A 5 -4.22 0.77 -15.36
CA CYS A 5 -3.42 -0.08 -16.21
C CYS A 5 -2.22 0.71 -16.78
N PRO A 6 -0.96 0.35 -16.44
CA PRO A 6 0.21 1.14 -16.82
C PRO A 6 0.51 1.09 -18.32
N VAL A 7 -0.01 0.09 -19.03
CA VAL A 7 0.24 -0.14 -20.47
C VAL A 7 -1.00 -0.03 -21.34
N GLU A 8 -2.11 0.50 -20.77
CA GLU A 8 -3.40 0.60 -21.48
C GLU A 8 -3.92 -0.73 -22.06
N ALA A 9 -3.64 -1.84 -21.40
CA ALA A 9 -4.10 -3.15 -21.87
C ALA A 9 -5.62 -3.35 -21.76
N ILE A 10 -6.31 -2.49 -20.98
CA ILE A 10 -7.77 -2.49 -20.82
C ILE A 10 -8.29 -1.13 -21.25
N ILE A 11 -9.13 -1.12 -22.24
CA ILE A 11 -9.74 0.10 -22.81
C ILE A 11 -11.24 0.02 -22.61
N SER A 12 -11.86 1.11 -22.21
CA SER A 12 -13.31 1.24 -22.13
C SER A 12 -13.78 2.46 -22.88
N GLY A 13 -14.99 2.43 -23.39
CA GLY A 13 -15.61 3.53 -24.11
C GLY A 13 -16.99 3.16 -24.62
N ASP A 14 -17.59 4.03 -25.38
CA ASP A 14 -18.86 3.84 -26.04
C ASP A 14 -18.62 3.26 -27.45
N LEU A 15 -19.26 2.13 -27.76
CA LEU A 15 -19.20 1.49 -29.08
C LEU A 15 -20.04 2.23 -30.12
N ASP A 16 -21.06 2.95 -29.66
CA ASP A 16 -21.97 3.74 -30.54
C ASP A 16 -21.31 5.06 -30.96
N ASP A 17 -20.30 5.54 -30.23
CA ASP A 17 -19.48 6.68 -30.64
C ASP A 17 -18.37 6.21 -31.61
N THR A 18 -18.59 6.50 -32.90
CA THR A 18 -17.66 6.17 -33.99
C THR A 18 -16.27 6.79 -33.84
N ASN A 19 -16.12 7.85 -33.04
CA ASN A 19 -14.82 8.47 -32.76
C ASN A 19 -14.15 7.90 -31.52
N SER A 20 -14.79 6.98 -30.80
CA SER A 20 -14.20 6.37 -29.63
C SER A 20 -13.09 5.39 -29.99
N LYS A 21 -12.03 5.35 -29.15
CA LYS A 21 -10.89 4.42 -29.33
C LYS A 21 -11.36 2.95 -29.34
N ILE A 22 -12.42 2.60 -28.60
CA ILE A 22 -12.93 1.24 -28.53
C ILE A 22 -13.67 0.88 -29.82
N SER A 23 -14.44 1.80 -30.42
CA SER A 23 -15.13 1.60 -31.67
C SER A 23 -14.13 1.32 -32.82
N HIS A 24 -13.07 2.11 -32.90
CA HIS A 24 -11.97 1.87 -33.85
C HIS A 24 -11.31 0.51 -33.63
N LEU A 25 -10.93 0.17 -32.40
CA LEU A 25 -10.28 -1.10 -32.10
C LEU A 25 -11.15 -2.32 -32.45
N VAL A 26 -12.44 -2.27 -32.17
CA VAL A 26 -13.36 -3.38 -32.47
C VAL A 26 -13.64 -3.50 -33.98
N SER A 27 -13.56 -2.40 -34.73
CA SER A 27 -13.77 -2.41 -36.19
C SER A 27 -12.51 -2.73 -37.00
N GLU A 28 -11.33 -2.39 -36.51
CA GLU A 28 -10.07 -2.51 -37.26
C GLU A 28 -9.26 -3.73 -36.89
N GLU A 29 -9.40 -4.24 -35.64
CA GLU A 29 -8.62 -5.37 -35.14
C GLU A 29 -9.46 -6.65 -35.05
N GLU A 30 -8.80 -7.79 -35.18
CA GLU A 30 -9.45 -9.07 -34.94
C GLU A 30 -9.79 -9.24 -33.45
N THR A 31 -11.08 -9.29 -33.15
CA THR A 31 -11.59 -9.40 -31.78
C THR A 31 -12.43 -10.64 -31.59
N ILE A 32 -12.26 -11.26 -30.43
CA ILE A 32 -13.10 -12.39 -30.01
C ILE A 32 -13.84 -12.07 -28.71
N THR A 33 -15.02 -12.69 -28.56
CA THR A 33 -15.81 -12.60 -27.33
C THR A 33 -15.91 -13.95 -26.65
N ARG A 34 -16.13 -13.94 -25.32
CA ARG A 34 -16.28 -15.21 -24.56
C ARG A 34 -17.64 -15.84 -24.81
N LYS A 35 -17.65 -17.14 -25.17
CA LYS A 35 -18.85 -17.97 -25.38
C LYS A 35 -19.86 -17.36 -26.37
N PRO A 36 -19.47 -17.01 -27.59
CA PRO A 36 -20.35 -16.42 -28.59
C PRO A 36 -21.54 -17.33 -28.93
N GLU A 37 -21.37 -18.65 -28.80
CA GLU A 37 -22.40 -19.67 -29.03
C GLU A 37 -23.60 -19.56 -28.08
N LYS A 38 -23.46 -18.86 -26.94
CA LYS A 38 -24.57 -18.62 -25.98
C LYS A 38 -25.48 -17.47 -26.40
N GLY A 39 -25.12 -16.68 -27.41
CA GLY A 39 -25.94 -15.58 -27.92
C GLY A 39 -26.11 -14.40 -26.94
N THR A 40 -25.31 -14.35 -25.85
CA THR A 40 -25.42 -13.31 -24.79
C THR A 40 -24.87 -11.95 -25.21
N LYS A 41 -24.17 -11.87 -26.35
CA LYS A 41 -23.56 -10.64 -26.91
C LYS A 41 -22.81 -9.82 -25.86
N PRO A 42 -21.75 -10.36 -25.21
CA PRO A 42 -21.01 -9.65 -24.17
C PRO A 42 -20.27 -8.45 -24.76
N ASN A 43 -20.31 -7.29 -24.09
CA ASN A 43 -19.57 -6.09 -24.47
C ASN A 43 -18.11 -6.11 -23.95
N LEU A 44 -17.49 -7.29 -23.90
CA LEU A 44 -16.09 -7.48 -23.58
C LEU A 44 -15.40 -8.19 -24.76
N TYR A 45 -14.48 -7.48 -25.37
CA TYR A 45 -13.75 -7.92 -26.55
C TYR A 45 -12.28 -8.16 -26.20
N TYR A 46 -11.69 -9.21 -26.77
CA TYR A 46 -10.27 -9.54 -26.64
C TYR A 46 -9.62 -9.35 -27.98
N VAL A 47 -8.71 -8.38 -28.08
CA VAL A 47 -7.98 -8.08 -29.32
C VAL A 47 -6.90 -9.15 -29.52
N ASN A 48 -6.83 -9.74 -30.71
CA ASN A 48 -5.88 -10.79 -31.08
C ASN A 48 -5.87 -11.99 -30.11
N GLY A 49 -7.02 -12.27 -29.47
CA GLY A 49 -7.17 -13.41 -28.57
C GLY A 49 -7.35 -14.73 -29.34
N SER A 50 -6.90 -15.86 -28.79
CA SER A 50 -7.27 -17.18 -29.31
C SER A 50 -8.49 -17.74 -28.57
N PRO A 51 -9.34 -18.55 -29.22
CA PRO A 51 -10.47 -19.20 -28.56
C PRO A 51 -10.08 -20.01 -27.33
N GLU A 52 -8.89 -20.64 -27.35
CA GLU A 52 -8.35 -21.43 -26.25
C GLU A 52 -8.07 -20.59 -25.00
N MET A 53 -7.71 -19.31 -25.16
CA MET A 53 -7.53 -18.39 -24.01
C MET A 53 -8.84 -18.11 -23.26
N LEU A 54 -9.96 -18.26 -23.93
CA LEU A 54 -11.29 -17.97 -23.37
C LEU A 54 -12.04 -19.22 -22.94
N ASP A 55 -11.50 -20.41 -23.22
CA ASP A 55 -12.06 -21.68 -22.74
C ASP A 55 -11.55 -21.99 -21.34
N PRO A 56 -12.43 -21.98 -20.31
CA PRO A 56 -12.02 -22.32 -18.95
C PRO A 56 -11.54 -23.76 -18.78
N ASN A 57 -11.81 -24.65 -19.74
CA ASN A 57 -11.40 -26.05 -19.70
C ASN A 57 -10.08 -26.31 -20.43
N ALA A 58 -9.57 -25.35 -21.20
CA ALA A 58 -8.31 -25.48 -21.95
C ALA A 58 -7.07 -25.43 -21.06
N THR A 59 -7.17 -24.86 -19.84
CA THR A 59 -6.07 -24.80 -18.88
C THR A 59 -6.26 -25.85 -17.77
N LYS A 60 -5.16 -26.46 -17.32
CA LYS A 60 -5.17 -27.32 -16.12
C LYS A 60 -5.70 -26.51 -14.94
N GLN A 61 -6.82 -26.98 -14.40
CA GLN A 61 -7.36 -26.42 -13.16
C GLN A 61 -6.54 -26.99 -12.00
N ASP A 62 -5.87 -26.11 -11.28
CA ASP A 62 -5.25 -26.51 -10.02
C ASP A 62 -6.35 -26.67 -8.96
N ALA A 63 -6.31 -27.74 -8.17
CA ALA A 63 -7.33 -28.04 -7.14
C ALA A 63 -7.50 -26.91 -6.10
N ASN A 64 -6.62 -25.91 -6.10
CA ASN A 64 -6.66 -24.73 -5.24
C ASN A 64 -7.36 -23.51 -5.86
N TYR A 65 -7.90 -23.62 -7.08
CA TYR A 65 -8.66 -22.53 -7.70
C TYR A 65 -10.05 -22.42 -7.09
N LEU A 66 -10.23 -21.43 -6.25
CA LEU A 66 -11.50 -21.09 -5.59
C LEU A 66 -12.64 -20.70 -6.57
N TRP A 67 -12.35 -20.51 -7.84
CA TRP A 67 -13.29 -19.99 -8.84
C TRP A 67 -13.89 -21.02 -9.75
N SER A 68 -13.18 -22.11 -9.98
CA SER A 68 -13.53 -23.05 -11.03
C SER A 68 -14.45 -24.17 -10.55
N GLU A 69 -14.41 -24.49 -9.27
CA GLU A 69 -15.26 -25.51 -8.66
C GLU A 69 -16.11 -24.89 -7.55
N GLN A 70 -17.20 -24.27 -7.93
CA GLN A 70 -18.20 -23.77 -6.95
C GLN A 70 -18.89 -24.90 -6.15
N SER A 71 -18.67 -26.15 -6.56
CA SER A 71 -19.31 -27.31 -5.92
C SER A 71 -18.49 -27.92 -4.78
N VAL A 72 -17.18 -27.73 -4.70
CA VAL A 72 -16.29 -28.48 -3.77
C VAL A 72 -15.31 -27.55 -3.04
N GLY A 73 -15.57 -26.34 -2.84
CA GLY A 73 -14.61 -25.48 -2.19
C GLY A 73 -15.18 -24.34 -1.36
N VAL A 74 -14.29 -23.52 -0.91
CA VAL A 74 -14.59 -22.32 -0.13
C VAL A 74 -15.56 -21.38 -0.87
N GLY A 75 -15.62 -21.42 -2.21
CA GLY A 75 -16.61 -20.70 -3.01
C GLY A 75 -18.07 -21.11 -2.71
N HIS A 76 -18.32 -22.37 -2.37
CA HIS A 76 -19.65 -22.80 -1.94
C HIS A 76 -20.00 -22.23 -0.57
N PHE A 77 -19.05 -22.19 0.36
CA PHE A 77 -19.22 -21.57 1.66
C PHE A 77 -19.32 -20.05 1.56
N ALA A 78 -18.58 -19.41 0.66
CA ALA A 78 -18.68 -17.99 0.41
C ALA A 78 -20.06 -17.60 -0.14
N LYS A 79 -20.59 -18.35 -1.11
CA LYS A 79 -21.96 -18.15 -1.61
C LYS A 79 -23.01 -18.35 -0.51
N TYR A 80 -22.79 -19.29 0.36
CA TYR A 80 -23.67 -19.54 1.53
C TYR A 80 -23.56 -18.42 2.57
N ALA A 81 -22.35 -17.90 2.79
CA ALA A 81 -22.11 -16.78 3.70
C ALA A 81 -22.66 -15.48 3.12
N ASP A 82 -22.44 -15.20 1.82
CA ASP A 82 -22.98 -14.04 1.13
C ASP A 82 -24.50 -14.09 1.03
N GLN A 83 -25.09 -15.26 0.78
CA GLN A 83 -26.53 -15.45 0.74
C GLN A 83 -27.15 -15.28 2.14
N ARG A 84 -26.51 -15.82 3.18
CA ARG A 84 -26.91 -15.59 4.58
C ARG A 84 -26.70 -14.13 5.01
N ALA A 85 -25.63 -13.50 4.58
CA ALA A 85 -25.36 -12.09 4.91
C ALA A 85 -26.30 -11.11 4.15
N SER A 86 -26.74 -11.47 2.95
CA SER A 86 -27.70 -10.67 2.17
C SER A 86 -29.16 -10.89 2.59
N GLU A 87 -29.47 -12.06 3.15
CA GLU A 87 -30.83 -12.43 3.61
C GLU A 87 -31.06 -12.08 5.09
N ALA A 88 -30.01 -11.78 5.83
CA ALA A 88 -30.08 -11.51 7.26
C ALA A 88 -29.88 -10.00 7.54
N ASP A 89 -30.92 -9.33 8.01
CA ASP A 89 -30.72 -8.31 9.04
C ASP A 89 -29.81 -8.91 10.12
N ASN A 90 -28.80 -8.17 10.58
CA ASN A 90 -27.81 -8.66 11.56
C ASN A 90 -28.47 -9.30 12.83
N GLU A 91 -29.69 -8.88 13.18
CA GLU A 91 -30.48 -9.46 14.26
C GLU A 91 -30.96 -10.89 13.96
N ASN A 92 -31.37 -11.18 12.71
CA ASN A 92 -31.82 -12.51 12.32
C ASN A 92 -30.70 -13.54 12.25
N LEU A 93 -29.47 -13.12 11.88
CA LEU A 93 -28.31 -14.01 11.89
C LEU A 93 -27.93 -14.44 13.32
N LEU A 94 -27.93 -13.50 14.26
CA LEU A 94 -27.67 -13.78 15.68
C LEU A 94 -28.73 -14.70 16.26
N VAL A 95 -30.01 -14.52 15.91
CA VAL A 95 -31.12 -15.40 16.33
C VAL A 95 -30.95 -16.80 15.73
N GLN A 96 -30.59 -16.95 14.45
CA GLN A 96 -30.35 -18.27 13.85
C GLN A 96 -29.17 -19.00 14.49
N LEU A 97 -28.05 -18.29 14.74
CA LEU A 97 -26.88 -18.85 15.45
C LEU A 97 -27.22 -19.24 16.90
N ALA A 98 -28.03 -18.45 17.59
CA ALA A 98 -28.50 -18.76 18.92
C ALA A 98 -29.44 -20.00 18.91
N MET A 99 -30.29 -20.16 17.87
CA MET A 99 -31.11 -21.35 17.67
C MET A 99 -30.25 -22.60 17.41
N GLU A 100 -29.22 -22.51 16.56
CA GLU A 100 -28.27 -23.60 16.31
C GLU A 100 -27.51 -23.99 17.59
N TYR A 101 -27.09 -22.98 18.37
CA TYR A 101 -26.44 -23.21 19.66
C TYR A 101 -27.37 -23.89 20.68
N SER A 102 -28.61 -23.42 20.77
CA SER A 102 -29.62 -24.02 21.61
C SER A 102 -29.93 -25.48 21.23
N ALA A 103 -30.06 -25.76 19.94
CA ALA A 103 -30.25 -27.10 19.40
C ALA A 103 -29.08 -28.04 19.71
N LYS A 104 -27.84 -27.55 19.68
CA LYS A 104 -26.63 -28.33 20.00
C LYS A 104 -26.42 -28.52 21.50
N THR A 105 -26.77 -27.55 22.32
CA THR A 105 -26.46 -27.55 23.76
C THR A 105 -27.65 -27.94 24.64
N GLY A 106 -28.89 -27.98 24.08
CA GLY A 106 -30.12 -28.21 24.82
C GLY A 106 -30.52 -27.09 25.79
N LYS A 107 -29.87 -25.92 25.71
CA LYS A 107 -30.17 -24.78 26.57
C LYS A 107 -31.20 -23.86 25.94
N PRO A 108 -32.13 -23.25 26.71
CA PRO A 108 -33.09 -22.31 26.17
C PRO A 108 -32.40 -21.08 25.63
N ILE A 109 -32.98 -20.52 24.56
CA ILE A 109 -32.51 -19.26 23.96
C ILE A 109 -32.92 -18.12 24.88
N ASP A 110 -31.95 -17.46 25.48
CA ASP A 110 -32.13 -16.23 26.22
C ASP A 110 -31.17 -15.14 25.68
N GLN A 111 -31.38 -13.89 26.08
CA GLN A 111 -30.54 -12.77 25.64
C GLN A 111 -29.07 -13.00 26.00
N ARG A 112 -28.77 -13.67 27.12
CA ARG A 112 -27.40 -13.98 27.53
C ARG A 112 -26.74 -15.01 26.64
N ALA A 113 -27.52 -16.00 26.13
CA ALA A 113 -27.02 -16.97 25.16
C ALA A 113 -26.63 -16.26 23.82
N ILE A 114 -27.47 -15.32 23.35
CA ILE A 114 -27.20 -14.51 22.17
C ILE A 114 -25.94 -13.67 22.38
N ASP A 115 -25.83 -12.99 23.51
CA ASP A 115 -24.65 -12.14 23.84
C ASP A 115 -23.35 -12.96 23.95
N ASN A 116 -23.43 -14.18 24.48
CA ASN A 116 -22.28 -15.08 24.58
C ASN A 116 -21.81 -15.57 23.20
N VAL A 117 -22.75 -16.00 22.34
CA VAL A 117 -22.44 -16.38 20.95
C VAL A 117 -21.87 -15.21 20.17
N ALA A 118 -22.44 -14.02 20.32
CA ALA A 118 -21.91 -12.82 19.68
C ALA A 118 -20.48 -12.49 20.14
N LYS A 119 -20.19 -12.65 21.44
CA LYS A 119 -18.83 -12.46 21.98
C LYS A 119 -17.85 -13.52 21.48
N GLU A 120 -18.24 -14.80 21.42
CA GLU A 120 -17.39 -15.87 20.88
C GLU A 120 -17.06 -15.63 19.41
N ILE A 121 -18.07 -15.27 18.60
CA ILE A 121 -17.88 -14.94 17.17
C ILE A 121 -16.95 -13.73 17.04
N GLN A 122 -17.17 -12.67 17.81
CA GLN A 122 -16.33 -11.49 17.77
C GLN A 122 -14.88 -11.81 18.17
N GLN A 123 -14.70 -12.63 19.21
CA GLN A 123 -13.37 -13.06 19.65
C GLN A 123 -12.69 -13.93 18.61
N ASP A 124 -13.43 -14.79 17.91
CA ASP A 124 -12.91 -15.63 16.82
C ASP A 124 -12.49 -14.77 15.61
N ILE A 125 -13.27 -13.74 15.25
CA ILE A 125 -12.96 -12.77 14.21
C ILE A 125 -11.69 -11.97 14.58
N ASP A 126 -11.57 -11.53 15.84
CA ASP A 126 -10.46 -10.70 16.29
C ASP A 126 -9.14 -11.46 16.44
N THR A 127 -9.20 -12.78 16.69
CA THR A 127 -8.01 -13.61 16.92
C THR A 127 -7.49 -14.32 15.68
N LYS A 128 -8.33 -14.60 14.69
CA LYS A 128 -7.95 -15.27 13.45
C LYS A 128 -7.53 -14.28 12.36
N GLU A 129 -6.54 -14.65 11.58
CA GLU A 129 -6.19 -13.87 10.39
C GLU A 129 -7.40 -13.83 9.44
N PRO A 130 -7.88 -12.63 9.05
CA PRO A 130 -9.03 -12.51 8.19
C PRO A 130 -8.73 -13.14 6.83
N ARG A 131 -9.63 -14.01 6.37
CA ARG A 131 -9.51 -14.67 5.08
C ARG A 131 -10.34 -13.93 4.05
N ARG A 132 -9.71 -13.59 2.92
CA ARG A 132 -10.44 -13.01 1.80
C ARG A 132 -11.30 -14.07 1.13
N VAL A 133 -12.51 -13.68 0.75
CA VAL A 133 -13.44 -14.55 0.01
C VAL A 133 -13.00 -14.69 -1.46
N TYR A 134 -12.40 -13.63 -2.02
CA TYR A 134 -11.92 -13.58 -3.39
C TYR A 134 -10.43 -13.22 -3.39
N ASP A 135 -9.58 -14.22 -3.29
CA ASP A 135 -8.13 -14.03 -3.44
C ASP A 135 -7.71 -14.24 -4.89
N THR A 136 -6.68 -13.52 -5.30
CA THR A 136 -6.02 -13.80 -6.58
C THR A 136 -5.39 -15.19 -6.47
N PRO A 137 -5.70 -16.13 -7.37
CA PRO A 137 -5.26 -17.53 -7.26
C PRO A 137 -3.74 -17.68 -7.11
N SER A 138 -2.96 -16.79 -7.73
CA SER A 138 -1.50 -16.86 -7.73
C SER A 138 -0.82 -16.07 -6.63
N LYS A 139 -1.46 -15.02 -6.08
CA LYS A 139 -0.79 -14.04 -5.22
C LYS A 139 -1.49 -13.80 -3.87
N GLY A 140 -2.76 -14.20 -3.74
CA GLY A 140 -3.57 -13.94 -2.54
C GLY A 140 -3.83 -12.45 -2.36
N VAL A 141 -3.05 -11.78 -1.51
CA VAL A 141 -3.13 -10.33 -1.34
C VAL A 141 -2.31 -9.65 -2.41
N LEU A 142 -2.92 -8.68 -3.11
CA LEU A 142 -2.28 -7.97 -4.23
C LEU A 142 -1.00 -7.24 -3.80
N TRP A 143 -1.05 -6.53 -2.67
CA TRP A 143 0.07 -5.77 -2.12
C TRP A 143 0.54 -6.40 -0.82
N GLY A 144 1.65 -7.13 -0.92
CA GLY A 144 2.27 -7.87 0.16
C GLY A 144 3.24 -7.03 0.99
N TRP A 145 4.14 -7.72 1.69
CA TRP A 145 5.20 -7.09 2.47
C TRP A 145 6.21 -6.32 1.60
N GLU A 146 6.35 -6.71 0.32
CA GLU A 146 7.20 -6.04 -0.66
C GLU A 146 6.80 -4.58 -0.83
N VAL A 147 5.49 -4.32 -0.87
CA VAL A 147 4.95 -2.95 -0.98
C VAL A 147 5.29 -2.14 0.27
N THR A 148 5.14 -2.72 1.45
CA THR A 148 5.54 -2.06 2.70
C THR A 148 7.05 -1.76 2.71
N ALA A 149 7.86 -2.74 2.30
CA ALA A 149 9.30 -2.59 2.26
C ALA A 149 9.73 -1.47 1.29
N TYR A 150 9.15 -1.40 0.09
CA TYR A 150 9.51 -0.33 -0.84
C TYR A 150 9.04 1.05 -0.37
N VAL A 151 7.91 1.16 0.32
CA VAL A 151 7.47 2.43 0.92
C VAL A 151 8.48 2.91 1.96
N CYS A 152 8.99 2.00 2.82
CA CYS A 152 9.99 2.33 3.82
C CYS A 152 11.37 2.65 3.20
N THR A 153 11.85 1.83 2.27
CA THR A 153 13.16 2.08 1.63
C THR A 153 13.15 3.38 0.80
N LYS A 154 12.03 3.65 0.14
CA LYS A 154 11.79 4.91 -0.56
C LYS A 154 11.78 6.09 0.42
N ALA A 155 11.14 5.98 1.58
CA ALA A 155 11.14 7.01 2.60
C ALA A 155 12.56 7.31 3.11
N ILE A 156 13.38 6.28 3.31
CA ILE A 156 14.79 6.45 3.67
C ILE A 156 15.55 7.18 2.55
N ALA A 157 15.43 6.73 1.31
CA ALA A 157 16.13 7.34 0.18
C ALA A 157 15.74 8.81 -0.04
N THR A 158 14.44 9.07 -0.20
CA THR A 158 13.95 10.44 -0.46
C THR A 158 14.15 11.35 0.74
N GLY A 159 13.96 10.82 1.95
CA GLY A 159 14.16 11.56 3.19
C GLY A 159 15.62 11.92 3.44
N THR A 160 16.56 11.00 3.19
CA THR A 160 18.01 11.28 3.33
C THR A 160 18.43 12.43 2.44
N PHE A 161 18.07 12.37 1.16
CA PHE A 161 18.39 13.46 0.22
C PHE A 161 17.71 14.77 0.64
N LEU A 162 16.44 14.72 1.02
CA LEU A 162 15.67 15.90 1.39
C LEU A 162 16.24 16.56 2.66
N MET A 163 16.63 15.78 3.66
CA MET A 163 17.23 16.31 4.89
C MET A 163 18.63 16.91 4.62
N MET A 164 19.44 16.29 3.75
CA MET A 164 20.71 16.90 3.31
C MET A 164 20.46 18.21 2.57
N ALA A 165 19.48 18.27 1.67
CA ALA A 165 19.13 19.50 0.94
C ALA A 165 18.64 20.60 1.90
N ILE A 166 17.74 20.28 2.85
CA ILE A 166 17.30 21.22 3.87
C ILE A 166 18.48 21.73 4.68
N TRP A 167 19.37 20.85 5.13
CA TRP A 167 20.55 21.23 5.88
C TRP A 167 21.50 22.11 5.05
N HIS A 168 21.67 21.79 3.77
CA HIS A 168 22.45 22.62 2.85
C HIS A 168 21.90 24.04 2.73
N PHE A 169 20.59 24.19 2.57
CA PHE A 169 19.97 25.51 2.43
C PHE A 169 20.01 26.37 3.69
N PHE A 170 19.89 25.77 4.86
CA PHE A 170 19.78 26.54 6.12
C PHE A 170 21.09 26.64 6.89
N ASN A 171 22.01 25.69 6.72
CA ASN A 171 23.24 25.58 7.52
C ASN A 171 24.52 25.56 6.65
N GLY A 172 24.40 25.71 5.32
CA GLY A 172 25.54 25.70 4.42
C GLY A 172 26.10 24.34 4.07
N GLY A 173 25.38 23.26 4.44
CA GLY A 173 25.77 21.89 4.13
C GLY A 173 26.44 21.13 5.28
N ILE A 174 26.82 19.89 5.01
CA ILE A 174 27.60 18.99 5.88
C ILE A 174 28.98 18.79 5.27
N ASP A 175 29.89 18.14 6.01
CA ASP A 175 31.22 17.85 5.49
C ASP A 175 31.16 16.96 4.22
N ALA A 176 32.20 17.07 3.39
CA ALA A 176 32.22 16.44 2.06
C ALA A 176 32.11 14.91 2.11
N SER A 177 32.64 14.26 3.15
CA SER A 177 32.58 12.79 3.30
C SER A 177 31.19 12.33 3.73
N SER A 178 30.55 13.07 4.61
CA SER A 178 29.16 12.83 5.04
C SER A 178 28.18 13.04 3.91
N GLU A 179 28.35 14.12 3.10
CA GLU A 179 27.54 14.34 1.92
C GLU A 179 27.66 13.20 0.90
N LEU A 180 28.89 12.75 0.61
CA LEU A 180 29.13 11.62 -0.28
C LEU A 180 28.45 10.34 0.24
N THR A 181 28.62 10.06 1.52
CA THR A 181 27.99 8.90 2.18
C THR A 181 26.47 8.96 2.08
N GLY A 182 25.87 10.12 2.32
CA GLY A 182 24.42 10.33 2.20
C GLY A 182 23.89 10.13 0.78
N LEU A 183 24.62 10.60 -0.24
CA LEU A 183 24.26 10.38 -1.65
C LEU A 183 24.33 8.88 -2.01
N ILE A 184 25.35 8.15 -1.53
CA ILE A 184 25.49 6.71 -1.74
C ILE A 184 24.33 5.96 -1.05
N ILE A 185 24.03 6.27 0.22
CA ILE A 185 22.88 5.69 0.94
C ILE A 185 21.58 5.93 0.18
N THR A 186 21.37 7.16 -0.31
CA THR A 186 20.19 7.49 -1.12
C THR A 186 20.09 6.61 -2.36
N LEU A 187 21.17 6.41 -3.11
CA LEU A 187 21.19 5.56 -4.31
C LEU A 187 20.98 4.09 -3.97
N VAL A 188 21.60 3.58 -2.92
CA VAL A 188 21.43 2.18 -2.47
C VAL A 188 19.97 1.91 -2.12
N PHE A 189 19.35 2.74 -1.27
CA PHE A 189 17.95 2.55 -0.89
C PHE A 189 16.99 2.80 -2.06
N MET A 190 17.33 3.68 -2.98
CA MET A 190 16.58 3.86 -4.23
C MET A 190 16.68 2.62 -5.12
N GLY A 191 17.85 2.01 -5.25
CA GLY A 191 18.04 0.75 -5.96
C GLY A 191 17.23 -0.39 -5.35
N ILE A 192 17.26 -0.53 -4.02
CA ILE A 192 16.43 -1.52 -3.29
C ILE A 192 14.94 -1.26 -3.56
N THR A 193 14.50 0.00 -3.51
CA THR A 193 13.12 0.39 -3.84
C THR A 193 12.75 -0.05 -5.26
N GLY A 194 13.61 0.18 -6.24
CA GLY A 194 13.39 -0.24 -7.64
C GLY A 194 13.28 -1.75 -7.78
N VAL A 195 14.15 -2.52 -7.12
CA VAL A 195 14.11 -3.98 -7.14
C VAL A 195 12.81 -4.51 -6.51
N LEU A 196 12.39 -3.95 -5.38
CA LEU A 196 11.14 -4.34 -4.71
C LEU A 196 9.91 -4.02 -5.57
N LEU A 197 9.90 -2.86 -6.25
CA LEU A 197 8.83 -2.48 -7.17
C LEU A 197 8.73 -3.44 -8.36
N VAL A 198 9.86 -3.83 -8.95
CA VAL A 198 9.87 -4.79 -10.06
C VAL A 198 9.45 -6.19 -9.59
N LYS A 199 9.91 -6.60 -8.39
CA LYS A 199 9.52 -7.89 -7.79
C LYS A 199 8.01 -7.98 -7.52
N ASP A 200 7.37 -6.88 -7.15
CA ASP A 200 5.92 -6.84 -6.87
C ASP A 200 5.05 -6.95 -8.13
N LEU A 201 5.62 -6.75 -9.32
CA LEU A 201 4.88 -6.91 -10.58
C LEU A 201 4.60 -8.39 -10.88
N ASP A 202 3.38 -8.70 -11.30
CA ASP A 202 3.02 -10.04 -11.78
C ASP A 202 3.80 -10.46 -13.04
N ARG A 203 4.23 -9.47 -13.84
CA ARG A 203 5.01 -9.68 -15.06
C ARG A 203 6.25 -8.77 -15.06
N PRO A 204 7.28 -9.11 -14.25
CA PRO A 204 8.52 -8.32 -14.15
C PRO A 204 9.27 -8.23 -15.49
N ASP A 205 9.10 -9.20 -16.38
CA ASP A 205 9.63 -9.22 -17.75
C ASP A 205 9.13 -8.02 -18.58
N ARG A 206 7.96 -7.47 -18.25
CA ARG A 206 7.34 -6.33 -18.95
C ARG A 206 7.55 -4.98 -18.25
N PHE A 207 8.38 -4.94 -17.24
CA PHE A 207 8.63 -3.70 -16.48
C PHE A 207 9.00 -2.50 -17.39
N LEU A 208 9.82 -2.75 -18.41
CA LEU A 208 10.25 -1.67 -19.32
C LEU A 208 9.09 -1.03 -20.10
N TYR A 209 7.98 -1.74 -20.31
CA TYR A 209 6.82 -1.14 -20.96
C TYR A 209 6.20 0.01 -20.17
N VAL A 210 6.35 0.02 -18.84
CA VAL A 210 5.90 1.15 -17.99
C VAL A 210 6.59 2.45 -18.40
N LEU A 211 7.86 2.37 -18.82
CA LEU A 211 8.65 3.52 -19.28
C LEU A 211 8.53 3.75 -20.80
N LEU A 212 8.46 2.68 -21.62
CA LEU A 212 8.47 2.80 -23.08
C LEU A 212 7.08 3.06 -23.68
N ARG A 213 5.99 2.68 -22.97
CA ARG A 213 4.61 2.90 -23.41
C ARG A 213 3.77 3.47 -22.25
N PRO A 214 4.05 4.72 -21.83
CA PRO A 214 3.48 5.26 -20.60
C PRO A 214 1.99 5.59 -20.72
N GLN A 215 1.21 5.04 -19.81
CA GLN A 215 -0.15 5.49 -19.54
C GLN A 215 -0.12 6.58 -18.46
N TRP A 216 -0.11 7.84 -18.88
CA TRP A 216 0.06 8.99 -17.96
C TRP A 216 -1.08 9.17 -16.93
N LYS A 217 -2.23 8.53 -17.11
CA LYS A 217 -3.32 8.52 -16.13
C LYS A 217 -3.01 7.61 -14.93
N SER A 218 -2.08 6.66 -15.09
CA SER A 218 -1.65 5.73 -14.03
C SER A 218 -0.60 6.37 -13.12
N TRP A 219 -0.86 6.38 -11.81
CA TRP A 219 0.14 6.82 -10.83
C TRP A 219 1.32 5.87 -10.70
N LEU A 220 1.18 4.60 -11.10
CA LEU A 220 2.32 3.68 -11.21
C LEU A 220 3.34 4.20 -12.22
N VAL A 221 2.87 4.61 -13.40
CA VAL A 221 3.71 5.18 -14.46
C VAL A 221 4.35 6.49 -14.01
N ARG A 222 3.53 7.43 -13.48
CA ARG A 222 4.05 8.70 -12.95
C ARG A 222 5.10 8.46 -11.89
N GLY A 223 4.87 7.52 -10.96
CA GLY A 223 5.83 7.13 -9.94
C GLY A 223 7.14 6.59 -10.51
N ALA A 224 7.09 5.75 -11.56
CA ALA A 224 8.29 5.24 -12.22
C ALA A 224 9.14 6.37 -12.81
N TYR A 225 8.53 7.36 -13.47
CA TYR A 225 9.25 8.52 -13.98
C TYR A 225 9.80 9.42 -12.86
N ILE A 226 9.05 9.64 -11.78
CA ILE A 226 9.48 10.40 -10.61
C ILE A 226 10.71 9.74 -9.97
N ILE A 227 10.66 8.42 -9.74
CA ILE A 227 11.77 7.67 -9.14
C ILE A 227 13.01 7.69 -10.06
N THR A 228 12.81 7.49 -11.36
CA THR A 228 13.91 7.52 -12.34
C THR A 228 14.54 8.91 -12.39
N GLY A 229 13.71 9.96 -12.44
CA GLY A 229 14.19 11.34 -12.42
C GLY A 229 14.93 11.68 -11.13
N PHE A 230 14.40 11.27 -9.97
CA PHE A 230 15.07 11.45 -8.69
C PHE A 230 16.43 10.75 -8.66
N GLY A 231 16.49 9.47 -9.06
CA GLY A 231 17.75 8.73 -9.19
C GLY A 231 18.76 9.42 -10.11
N GLY A 232 18.28 10.02 -11.22
CA GLY A 232 19.08 10.83 -12.12
C GLY A 232 19.69 12.06 -11.43
N PHE A 233 18.90 12.84 -10.70
CA PHE A 233 19.40 14.01 -9.96
C PHE A 233 20.40 13.63 -8.86
N VAL A 234 20.13 12.55 -8.10
CA VAL A 234 21.06 12.05 -7.08
C VAL A 234 22.38 11.60 -7.71
N THR A 235 22.31 10.90 -8.85
CA THR A 235 23.51 10.46 -9.59
C THR A 235 24.30 11.66 -10.12
N LEU A 236 23.63 12.65 -10.69
CA LEU A 236 24.28 13.89 -11.15
C LEU A 236 24.95 14.64 -9.98
N LYS A 237 24.29 14.70 -8.81
CA LYS A 237 24.87 15.32 -7.61
C LYS A 237 26.08 14.52 -7.09
N LEU A 238 26.04 13.20 -7.16
CA LEU A 238 27.17 12.34 -6.82
C LEU A 238 28.37 12.59 -7.77
N LEU A 239 28.12 12.69 -9.08
CA LEU A 239 29.14 13.01 -10.07
C LEU A 239 29.69 14.43 -9.88
N ASP A 240 28.81 15.41 -9.59
CA ASP A 240 29.22 16.76 -9.22
C ASP A 240 30.20 16.77 -8.06
N LYS A 241 29.89 16.00 -7.01
CA LYS A 241 30.75 15.88 -5.84
C LYS A 241 32.10 15.21 -6.16
N TYR A 242 32.09 14.15 -6.97
CA TYR A 242 33.29 13.41 -7.36
C TYR A 242 34.20 14.23 -8.27
N PHE A 243 33.65 14.89 -9.30
CA PHE A 243 34.38 15.66 -10.29
C PHE A 243 34.52 17.14 -9.93
N ARG A 244 33.93 17.62 -8.84
CA ARG A 244 33.93 19.02 -8.37
C ARG A 244 33.43 20.00 -9.43
N LEU A 245 32.28 19.71 -10.03
CA LEU A 245 31.70 20.48 -11.14
C LEU A 245 31.03 21.79 -10.70
N GLY A 246 30.73 21.96 -9.40
CA GLY A 246 30.11 23.18 -8.85
C GLY A 246 28.61 23.29 -9.17
N LEU A 247 27.89 22.17 -9.27
CA LEU A 247 26.48 22.13 -9.64
C LEU A 247 25.56 22.16 -8.40
N ASP A 248 25.78 23.10 -7.49
CA ASP A 248 24.99 23.17 -6.23
C ASP A 248 23.50 23.46 -6.47
N TRP A 249 23.15 24.04 -7.59
CA TRP A 249 21.75 24.23 -7.99
C TRP A 249 20.96 22.92 -8.13
N LEU A 250 21.64 21.76 -8.28
CA LEU A 250 20.99 20.45 -8.36
C LEU A 250 20.23 20.06 -7.07
N TRP A 251 20.54 20.68 -5.92
CA TRP A 251 19.79 20.47 -4.71
C TRP A 251 18.30 20.85 -4.85
N TRP A 252 17.98 21.90 -5.60
CA TRP A 252 16.60 22.37 -5.78
C TRP A 252 15.72 21.37 -6.55
N PRO A 253 16.04 20.99 -7.81
CA PRO A 253 15.22 20.02 -8.52
C PRO A 253 15.28 18.64 -7.88
N GLY A 254 16.42 18.25 -7.30
CA GLY A 254 16.54 17.01 -6.55
C GLY A 254 15.60 16.96 -5.35
N ALA A 255 15.49 18.03 -4.57
CA ALA A 255 14.55 18.13 -3.45
C ALA A 255 13.09 18.06 -3.91
N VAL A 256 12.74 18.72 -5.02
CA VAL A 256 11.38 18.60 -5.59
C VAL A 256 11.08 17.16 -5.98
N PHE A 257 11.99 16.49 -6.68
CA PHE A 257 11.80 15.07 -7.04
C PHE A 257 11.79 14.14 -5.80
N ALA A 258 12.55 14.46 -4.75
CA ALA A 258 12.51 13.73 -3.49
C ALA A 258 11.13 13.84 -2.82
N VAL A 259 10.55 15.05 -2.75
CA VAL A 259 9.18 15.26 -2.23
C VAL A 259 8.17 14.49 -3.08
N MET A 260 8.22 14.64 -4.41
CA MET A 260 7.33 13.90 -5.32
C MET A 260 7.48 12.39 -5.14
N GLY A 261 8.71 11.88 -4.99
CA GLY A 261 9.04 10.48 -4.72
C GLY A 261 8.48 10.00 -3.39
N ALA A 262 8.55 10.83 -2.34
CA ALA A 262 7.97 10.48 -1.04
C ALA A 262 6.45 10.29 -1.12
N VAL A 263 5.72 11.17 -1.84
CA VAL A 263 4.26 11.27 -1.75
C VAL A 263 3.48 10.53 -2.84
N TYR A 264 4.07 10.20 -4.01
CA TYR A 264 3.31 9.65 -5.14
C TYR A 264 2.52 8.37 -4.81
N THR A 265 3.02 7.56 -3.88
CA THR A 265 2.39 6.28 -3.50
C THR A 265 1.03 6.49 -2.83
N ALA A 266 0.82 7.62 -2.15
CA ALA A 266 -0.50 7.97 -1.61
C ALA A 266 -1.55 8.11 -2.73
N PHE A 267 -1.16 8.70 -3.84
CA PHE A 267 -2.03 8.82 -5.02
C PHE A 267 -2.19 7.49 -5.75
N LEU A 268 -1.17 6.64 -5.75
CA LEU A 268 -1.25 5.27 -6.27
C LEU A 268 -2.28 4.46 -5.48
N PHE A 269 -2.25 4.49 -4.15
CA PHE A 269 -3.22 3.81 -3.31
C PHE A 269 -4.64 4.35 -3.52
N ASN A 270 -4.80 5.66 -3.69
CA ASN A 270 -6.10 6.27 -3.98
C ASN A 270 -6.71 5.81 -5.32
N GLN A 271 -5.93 5.30 -6.25
CA GLN A 271 -6.46 4.72 -7.49
C GLN A 271 -7.19 3.39 -7.25
N ALA A 272 -6.95 2.72 -6.14
CA ALA A 272 -7.69 1.52 -5.72
C ALA A 272 -9.05 1.93 -5.09
N ARG A 273 -10.00 2.36 -5.94
CA ARG A 273 -11.28 2.96 -5.55
C ARG A 273 -12.11 2.11 -4.60
N ALA A 274 -11.97 0.79 -4.66
CA ALA A 274 -12.67 -0.15 -3.79
C ALA A 274 -12.05 -0.28 -2.39
N ARG A 275 -11.08 0.57 -2.03
CA ARG A 275 -10.41 0.54 -0.73
C ARG A 275 -10.57 1.90 -0.05
N ASP A 276 -11.66 2.04 0.69
CA ASP A 276 -12.11 3.30 1.28
C ASP A 276 -11.08 3.97 2.19
N LEU A 277 -10.33 3.19 2.99
CA LEU A 277 -9.30 3.72 3.87
C LEU A 277 -8.20 4.49 3.10
N TRP A 278 -7.99 4.18 1.82
CA TRP A 278 -7.00 4.87 0.97
C TRP A 278 -7.55 6.06 0.19
N GLN A 279 -8.84 6.41 0.37
CA GLN A 279 -9.49 7.48 -0.42
C GLN A 279 -9.25 8.89 0.12
N ILE A 280 -8.24 9.08 0.98
CA ILE A 280 -7.82 10.40 1.50
C ILE A 280 -6.37 10.70 1.04
N PRO A 281 -6.14 10.95 -0.26
CA PRO A 281 -4.79 10.99 -0.83
C PRO A 281 -3.92 12.13 -0.28
N ILE A 282 -4.49 13.32 -0.03
CA ILE A 282 -3.74 14.47 0.45
C ILE A 282 -3.21 14.23 1.87
N GLN A 283 -4.06 13.71 2.76
CA GLN A 283 -3.64 13.38 4.13
C GLN A 283 -2.57 12.29 4.11
N SER A 284 -2.76 11.23 3.32
CA SER A 284 -1.80 10.15 3.17
C SER A 284 -0.47 10.64 2.58
N ALA A 285 -0.50 11.56 1.62
CA ALA A 285 0.69 12.17 1.03
C ALA A 285 1.50 12.96 2.07
N ILE A 286 0.83 13.79 2.88
CA ILE A 286 1.49 14.54 3.95
C ILE A 286 2.07 13.56 4.99
N HIS A 287 1.33 12.53 5.38
CA HIS A 287 1.81 11.52 6.33
C HIS A 287 3.04 10.77 5.79
N MET A 288 3.05 10.36 4.51
CA MET A 288 4.23 9.75 3.88
C MET A 288 5.43 10.71 3.80
N LEU A 289 5.19 12.01 3.62
CA LEU A 289 6.26 13.02 3.68
C LEU A 289 6.84 13.13 5.10
N VAL A 290 6.00 13.09 6.14
CA VAL A 290 6.46 13.04 7.54
C VAL A 290 7.32 11.81 7.78
N HIS A 291 6.91 10.64 7.31
CA HIS A 291 7.73 9.41 7.38
C HIS A 291 9.08 9.56 6.67
N ALA A 292 9.10 10.20 5.49
CA ALA A 292 10.34 10.46 4.77
C ALA A 292 11.26 11.42 5.55
N LEU A 293 10.73 12.51 6.10
CA LEU A 293 11.51 13.43 6.93
C LEU A 293 12.06 12.75 8.19
N MET A 294 11.25 11.92 8.86
CA MET A 294 11.71 11.14 10.02
C MET A 294 12.82 10.16 9.62
N ALA A 295 12.64 9.38 8.55
CA ALA A 295 13.63 8.42 8.08
C ALA A 295 14.94 9.12 7.62
N GLY A 296 14.81 10.27 6.96
CA GLY A 296 15.94 11.10 6.57
C GLY A 296 16.69 11.69 7.77
N SER A 297 15.98 12.12 8.81
CA SER A 297 16.60 12.60 10.04
C SER A 297 17.39 11.48 10.74
N VAL A 298 16.85 10.25 10.77
CA VAL A 298 17.59 9.08 11.28
C VAL A 298 18.86 8.84 10.47
N ALA A 299 18.78 8.90 9.14
CA ALA A 299 19.95 8.75 8.29
C ALA A 299 21.00 9.84 8.55
N MET A 300 20.58 11.11 8.69
CA MET A 300 21.48 12.23 9.02
C MET A 300 22.19 12.05 10.35
N MET A 301 21.50 11.53 11.38
CA MET A 301 22.13 11.24 12.68
C MET A 301 23.27 10.21 12.58
N VAL A 302 23.20 9.31 11.61
CA VAL A 302 24.24 8.30 11.33
C VAL A 302 25.38 8.91 10.50
N ILE A 303 25.01 9.64 9.43
CA ILE A 303 25.94 10.14 8.43
C ILE A 303 26.76 11.32 8.97
N ALA A 304 26.11 12.24 9.67
CA ALA A 304 26.66 13.50 10.15
C ALA A 304 26.42 13.66 11.66
N PRO A 305 27.33 13.10 12.50
CA PRO A 305 27.18 13.07 13.96
C PRO A 305 26.95 14.45 14.60
N GLU A 306 27.45 15.50 13.98
CA GLU A 306 27.31 16.89 14.42
C GLU A 306 25.86 17.39 14.30
N THR A 307 25.04 16.74 13.49
CA THR A 307 23.61 17.13 13.30
C THR A 307 22.68 16.46 14.29
N ARG A 308 23.15 15.50 15.11
CA ARG A 308 22.31 14.61 15.92
C ARG A 308 21.31 15.33 16.81
N GLU A 309 21.73 16.40 17.47
CA GLU A 309 20.83 17.17 18.35
C GLU A 309 19.69 17.82 17.56
N SER A 310 20.01 18.48 16.47
CA SER A 310 19.00 19.09 15.58
C SER A 310 18.06 18.03 14.98
N MET A 311 18.61 16.90 14.54
CA MET A 311 17.81 15.80 14.01
C MET A 311 16.91 15.16 15.07
N ALA A 312 17.37 15.07 16.33
CA ALA A 312 16.55 14.58 17.44
C ALA A 312 15.32 15.48 17.68
N HIS A 313 15.49 16.80 17.61
CA HIS A 313 14.36 17.74 17.69
C HIS A 313 13.39 17.60 16.52
N ILE A 314 13.90 17.45 15.29
CA ILE A 314 13.06 17.22 14.10
C ILE A 314 12.29 15.89 14.24
N LEU A 315 12.94 14.83 14.76
CA LEU A 315 12.28 13.55 15.02
C LEU A 315 11.17 13.68 16.06
N LEU A 316 11.36 14.41 17.15
CA LEU A 316 10.31 14.65 18.16
C LEU A 316 9.07 15.30 17.52
N TRP A 317 9.26 16.35 16.71
CA TRP A 317 8.14 16.96 15.98
C TRP A 317 7.54 16.04 14.94
N GLY A 318 8.38 15.27 14.23
CA GLY A 318 7.94 14.24 13.29
C GLY A 318 7.05 13.19 13.97
N ILE A 319 7.42 12.71 15.14
CA ILE A 319 6.62 11.75 15.92
C ILE A 319 5.29 12.38 16.34
N VAL A 320 5.26 13.63 16.79
CA VAL A 320 4.02 14.32 17.16
C VAL A 320 3.07 14.42 15.96
N LEU A 321 3.59 14.81 14.80
CA LEU A 321 2.81 14.86 13.56
C LEU A 321 2.34 13.47 13.12
N ASN A 322 3.19 12.47 13.20
CA ASN A 322 2.85 11.07 12.89
C ASN A 322 1.69 10.60 13.78
N MET A 323 1.80 10.80 15.09
CA MET A 323 0.75 10.46 16.06
C MET A 323 -0.56 11.22 15.81
N PHE A 324 -0.46 12.48 15.39
CA PHE A 324 -1.64 13.27 15.01
C PHE A 324 -2.38 12.65 13.81
N PHE A 325 -1.65 12.22 12.76
CA PHE A 325 -2.28 11.58 11.59
C PHE A 325 -2.88 10.22 11.95
N ILE A 326 -2.19 9.42 12.76
CA ILE A 326 -2.70 8.14 13.25
C ILE A 326 -3.95 8.35 14.12
N ALA A 327 -3.92 9.29 15.05
CA ALA A 327 -5.07 9.60 15.88
C ALA A 327 -6.26 10.09 15.05
N LYS A 328 -6.01 10.95 14.08
CA LYS A 328 -7.03 11.39 13.12
C LYS A 328 -7.65 10.22 12.38
N GLU A 329 -6.85 9.28 11.88
CA GLU A 329 -7.32 8.09 11.17
C GLU A 329 -8.18 7.18 12.06
N ILE A 330 -7.87 7.05 13.35
CA ILE A 330 -8.62 6.19 14.28
C ILE A 330 -9.91 6.85 14.80
N PHE A 331 -9.83 8.12 15.18
CA PHE A 331 -10.87 8.77 15.95
C PHE A 331 -11.82 9.66 15.16
N MET A 332 -11.47 10.03 13.92
CA MET A 332 -12.43 10.81 13.11
C MET A 332 -13.59 9.95 12.62
N PRO A 333 -14.77 10.54 12.45
CA PRO A 333 -15.92 9.84 11.86
C PRO A 333 -15.59 9.32 10.48
N HIS A 334 -15.96 8.07 10.23
CA HIS A 334 -15.80 7.42 8.92
C HIS A 334 -17.17 7.25 8.27
N ASP A 335 -17.26 7.64 7.01
CA ASP A 335 -18.52 7.67 6.28
C ASP A 335 -18.98 6.26 5.87
N THR A 336 -18.03 5.33 5.65
CA THR A 336 -18.34 4.00 5.13
C THR A 336 -18.20 2.90 6.21
N PRO A 337 -19.07 1.87 6.16
CA PRO A 337 -18.94 0.70 7.04
C PRO A 337 -17.62 -0.02 6.87
N ASP A 338 -17.08 -0.07 5.65
CA ASP A 338 -15.84 -0.80 5.34
C ASP A 338 -14.60 -0.13 5.94
N THR A 339 -14.56 1.20 5.98
CA THR A 339 -13.51 1.91 6.73
C THR A 339 -13.60 1.62 8.23
N LYS A 340 -14.81 1.56 8.82
CA LYS A 340 -15.00 1.21 10.24
C LYS A 340 -14.50 -0.20 10.53
N LYS A 341 -14.82 -1.18 9.66
CA LYS A 341 -14.32 -2.57 9.77
C LYS A 341 -12.79 -2.62 9.66
N ALA A 342 -12.21 -1.88 8.71
CA ALA A 342 -10.76 -1.81 8.55
C ALA A 342 -10.08 -1.27 9.82
N ILE A 343 -10.59 -0.17 10.39
CA ILE A 343 -10.05 0.41 11.63
C ILE A 343 -10.24 -0.55 12.82
N HIS A 344 -11.38 -1.21 12.92
CA HIS A 344 -11.59 -2.22 13.97
C HIS A 344 -10.56 -3.35 13.84
N LEU A 345 -10.36 -3.89 12.63
CA LEU A 345 -9.39 -4.94 12.36
C LEU A 345 -7.95 -4.51 12.66
N MET A 346 -7.63 -3.22 12.42
CA MET A 346 -6.34 -2.61 12.70
C MET A 346 -6.10 -2.39 14.19
N THR A 347 -7.12 -1.92 14.94
CA THR A 347 -6.94 -1.47 16.33
C THR A 347 -7.32 -2.51 17.38
N LYS A 348 -8.25 -3.43 17.07
CA LYS A 348 -8.80 -4.45 17.99
C LYS A 348 -8.73 -5.87 17.44
N GLY A 349 -8.69 -6.05 16.10
CA GLY A 349 -8.66 -7.35 15.47
C GLY A 349 -7.27 -7.96 15.38
N TYR A 350 -7.10 -8.95 14.48
CA TYR A 350 -5.88 -9.74 14.30
C TYR A 350 -4.60 -8.91 14.16
N TYR A 351 -4.69 -7.76 13.47
CA TYR A 351 -3.53 -6.90 13.21
C TYR A 351 -3.21 -5.92 14.33
N SER A 352 -4.00 -5.86 15.40
CA SER A 352 -3.84 -4.90 16.50
C SER A 352 -2.47 -5.00 17.18
N LYS A 353 -1.95 -6.20 17.36
CA LYS A 353 -0.62 -6.41 17.94
C LYS A 353 0.51 -5.75 17.13
N TYR A 354 0.45 -5.82 15.81
CA TYR A 354 1.45 -5.17 14.94
C TYR A 354 1.27 -3.66 14.94
N PHE A 355 0.03 -3.21 14.92
CA PHE A 355 -0.30 -1.79 14.94
C PHE A 355 0.17 -1.10 16.22
N TRP A 356 -0.20 -1.64 17.39
CA TRP A 356 0.20 -1.08 18.67
C TRP A 356 1.68 -1.26 18.96
N ALA A 357 2.29 -2.36 18.55
CA ALA A 357 3.75 -2.51 18.59
C ALA A 357 4.46 -1.45 17.73
N GLY A 358 3.92 -1.17 16.54
CA GLY A 358 4.43 -0.11 15.67
C GLY A 358 4.35 1.27 16.33
N ILE A 359 3.26 1.61 17.02
CA ILE A 359 3.13 2.86 17.78
C ILE A 359 4.09 2.90 18.97
N ALA A 360 4.17 1.81 19.74
CA ALA A 360 5.05 1.75 20.91
C ALA A 360 6.53 1.93 20.49
N LEU A 361 6.97 1.16 19.50
CA LEU A 361 8.36 1.19 19.01
C LEU A 361 8.67 2.45 18.20
N GLY A 362 7.73 2.91 17.37
CA GLY A 362 7.96 4.06 16.47
C GLY A 362 7.70 5.43 17.09
N SER A 363 7.03 5.50 18.24
CA SER A 363 6.65 6.77 18.84
C SER A 363 6.90 6.83 20.34
N VAL A 364 6.28 5.95 21.15
CA VAL A 364 6.30 6.08 22.62
C VAL A 364 7.72 5.91 23.17
N ILE A 365 8.39 4.82 22.83
CA ILE A 365 9.75 4.53 23.32
C ILE A 365 10.77 5.55 22.76
N PRO A 366 10.76 5.92 21.46
CA PRO A 366 11.64 6.94 20.95
C PRO A 366 11.48 8.32 21.63
N ILE A 367 10.26 8.76 21.94
CA ILE A 367 10.06 10.01 22.69
C ILE A 367 10.82 9.97 24.02
N ILE A 368 10.73 8.87 24.76
CA ILE A 368 11.43 8.74 26.04
C ILE A 368 12.95 8.80 25.82
N ILE A 369 13.48 8.03 24.87
CA ILE A 369 14.91 7.98 24.59
C ILE A 369 15.44 9.36 24.15
N LEU A 370 14.76 10.02 23.21
CA LEU A 370 15.18 11.32 22.68
C LEU A 370 15.13 12.46 23.72
N ASN A 371 14.29 12.34 24.76
CA ASN A 371 14.21 13.35 25.83
C ASN A 371 15.14 13.03 27.01
N THR A 372 15.56 11.78 27.20
CA THR A 372 16.35 11.37 28.38
C THR A 372 17.81 11.08 28.05
N MET A 373 18.12 10.78 26.80
CA MET A 373 19.45 10.34 26.35
C MET A 373 20.01 11.30 25.31
N SER A 374 21.32 11.36 25.20
CA SER A 374 22.06 12.19 24.24
C SER A 374 23.15 11.42 23.52
N GLY A 375 23.75 12.03 22.52
CA GLY A 375 24.86 11.44 21.77
C GLY A 375 24.47 10.22 20.95
N SER A 376 25.27 9.16 20.96
CA SER A 376 25.05 7.97 20.10
C SER A 376 23.88 7.10 20.53
N THR A 377 23.40 7.22 21.75
CA THR A 377 22.22 6.46 22.22
C THR A 377 20.93 6.88 21.52
N THR A 378 20.86 8.10 20.98
CA THR A 378 19.72 8.57 20.16
C THR A 378 19.56 7.78 18.86
N LEU A 379 20.59 7.10 18.37
CA LEU A 379 20.54 6.21 17.21
C LEU A 379 19.63 4.99 17.47
N ILE A 380 19.53 4.55 18.72
CA ILE A 380 18.59 3.47 19.11
C ILE A 380 17.16 3.92 18.85
N ALA A 381 16.82 5.16 19.26
CA ALA A 381 15.51 5.73 18.95
C ALA A 381 15.26 5.78 17.42
N GLY A 382 16.27 6.18 16.64
CA GLY A 382 16.19 6.18 15.18
C GLY A 382 15.87 4.81 14.60
N GLY A 383 16.55 3.77 15.02
CA GLY A 383 16.29 2.37 14.61
C GLY A 383 14.87 1.92 14.98
N LEU A 384 14.41 2.24 16.19
CA LEU A 384 13.06 1.92 16.65
C LEU A 384 11.99 2.67 15.83
N ILE A 385 12.24 3.93 15.47
CA ILE A 385 11.34 4.72 14.60
C ILE A 385 11.15 4.03 13.25
N LEU A 386 12.23 3.59 12.59
CA LEU A 386 12.16 2.90 11.30
C LEU A 386 11.38 1.58 11.39
N ILE A 387 11.57 0.80 12.46
CA ILE A 387 10.78 -0.41 12.72
C ILE A 387 9.31 -0.06 12.94
N GLY A 388 9.02 0.98 13.70
CA GLY A 388 7.65 1.43 13.95
C GLY A 388 6.93 1.91 12.68
N ILE A 389 7.61 2.67 11.82
CA ILE A 389 7.09 3.07 10.51
C ILE A 389 6.79 1.82 9.67
N PHE A 390 7.68 0.84 9.63
CA PHE A 390 7.46 -0.39 8.88
C PHE A 390 6.21 -1.14 9.38
N LEU A 391 6.06 -1.32 10.69
CA LEU A 391 4.93 -2.04 11.27
C LEU A 391 3.60 -1.32 11.05
N THR A 392 3.55 -0.01 11.22
CA THR A 392 2.33 0.78 10.99
C THR A 392 1.95 0.81 9.51
N GLU A 393 2.91 1.00 8.60
CA GLU A 393 2.66 0.94 7.15
C GLU A 393 2.25 -0.47 6.71
N PHE A 394 2.85 -1.53 7.28
CA PHE A 394 2.43 -2.91 7.00
C PHE A 394 0.94 -3.11 7.28
N VAL A 395 0.46 -2.65 8.43
CA VAL A 395 -0.95 -2.77 8.79
C VAL A 395 -1.83 -1.90 7.89
N ARG A 396 -1.44 -0.65 7.61
CA ARG A 396 -2.20 0.28 6.75
C ARG A 396 -2.32 -0.18 5.30
N ILE A 397 -1.34 -0.92 4.80
CA ILE A 397 -1.38 -1.50 3.45
C ILE A 397 -2.16 -2.82 3.46
N ARG A 398 -1.96 -3.66 4.45
CA ARG A 398 -2.56 -5.00 4.50
C ARG A 398 -4.05 -4.98 4.81
N VAL A 399 -4.45 -4.26 5.86
CA VAL A 399 -5.80 -4.33 6.42
C VAL A 399 -6.89 -3.92 5.43
N PRO A 400 -6.79 -2.83 4.65
CA PRO A 400 -7.85 -2.47 3.71
C PRO A 400 -8.11 -3.54 2.66
N GLN A 401 -7.12 -4.37 2.35
CA GLN A 401 -7.23 -5.45 1.38
C GLN A 401 -7.95 -6.67 1.94
N MET A 402 -8.05 -6.78 3.27
CA MET A 402 -8.74 -7.88 3.94
C MET A 402 -10.25 -7.65 4.05
N ILE A 403 -10.72 -6.43 3.83
CA ILE A 403 -12.15 -6.14 3.78
C ILE A 403 -12.72 -6.61 2.45
N PRO A 404 -13.81 -7.42 2.45
CA PRO A 404 -14.48 -7.85 1.23
C PRO A 404 -14.87 -6.66 0.35
N LEU A 405 -14.87 -6.86 -0.95
CA LEU A 405 -15.42 -5.88 -1.88
C LEU A 405 -16.96 -6.01 -1.81
N SER A 406 -17.60 -4.94 -1.36
CA SER A 406 -19.06 -4.85 -1.35
C SER A 406 -19.59 -4.53 -2.74
#